data_dabb032889559f7bee47dbd82b8dbc41
#
_entry.id   dabb032889559f7bee47dbd82b8dbc41
#
_cell.length_a   1.000
_cell.length_b   1.000
_cell.length_c   1.000
_cell.angle_alpha   90.00
_cell.angle_beta   90.00
_cell.angle_gamma   90.00
#
_symmetry.space_group_name_H-M   'P 1'
#
loop_
_entity.id
_entity.type
_entity.pdbx_description
1 polymer ?
#
loop_
_entity_poly.entity_id
_entity_poly.type
_entity_poly.pdbx_seq_one_letter_code
_entity_poly.pdbx_strand_id
1 'polypeptide(L)'
;MLTCSRLEPSARARHGHTAKGKYYLVLATNIWYHYIGELMEFNGVIIEDTYAEGFPVWAARVIITAVTKEWAYKAATEATGFATSTIGCPCEAGIEKFIPASETPDNRPGYSILICCGKKALKEQVLERVSECVLTAPTTAVFNGHAGEEEIIPIKLHFFGDKFEKKVEVGGIQCWSIPIMGGDFIVEEEIGAIKGVAGGNFLILGDSQMSALIAAEAAVDAIAEVDGVITPFPGGVVSSGSKVGSLNYKFMGASTNEKFCPSIREAVIEKGLETEIPEGVKAVYEIVIDGVSEEAVKAAMKAGVQAACRVPGVVKITAGNYGGNLGPFKFNLKDCI
;
A
#
# COMPACT_ATOMS: atom_id res chain seq x y z
N MET A 1 -29.03 -13.05 -50.64
CA MET A 1 -28.53 -14.28 -51.28
C MET A 1 -27.07 -14.05 -51.67
N LEU A 2 -26.13 -14.59 -50.92
CA LEU A 2 -24.82 -14.93 -51.40
C LEU A 2 -24.18 -15.80 -50.31
N THR A 3 -23.76 -16.95 -50.72
CA THR A 3 -23.46 -18.17 -49.97
C THR A 3 -22.07 -18.13 -49.34
N CYS A 4 -22.01 -18.61 -48.13
CA CYS A 4 -20.78 -18.91 -47.39
C CYS A 4 -20.18 -20.23 -47.90
N SER A 5 -18.95 -20.23 -48.42
CA SER A 5 -18.20 -21.45 -48.76
C SER A 5 -17.19 -21.77 -47.67
N ARG A 6 -17.32 -22.97 -47.12
CA ARG A 6 -16.35 -23.61 -46.20
C ARG A 6 -15.04 -23.89 -46.92
N LEU A 7 -13.91 -23.64 -46.24
CA LEU A 7 -12.65 -24.24 -46.59
C LEU A 7 -12.16 -25.07 -45.38
N GLU A 8 -12.07 -26.38 -45.59
CA GLU A 8 -11.42 -27.33 -44.71
C GLU A 8 -9.87 -27.27 -44.92
N PRO A 9 -9.04 -27.41 -43.90
CA PRO A 9 -7.60 -27.61 -44.08
C PRO A 9 -7.26 -29.08 -44.01
N SER A 10 -6.59 -29.57 -45.07
CA SER A 10 -6.02 -30.90 -45.17
C SER A 10 -4.76 -30.99 -44.29
N ALA A 11 -4.72 -32.04 -43.47
CA ALA A 11 -3.56 -32.42 -42.65
C ALA A 11 -2.43 -33.02 -43.51
N ARG A 12 -1.19 -32.56 -43.31
CA ARG A 12 0.02 -33.37 -43.48
C ARG A 12 1.04 -33.04 -42.40
N ALA A 13 1.28 -34.02 -41.53
CA ALA A 13 2.28 -34.01 -40.49
C ALA A 13 3.70 -34.02 -41.02
N ARG A 14 4.60 -33.21 -40.49
CA ARG A 14 6.05 -33.49 -40.43
C ARG A 14 6.52 -33.20 -38.99
N HIS A 15 7.23 -34.20 -38.47
CA HIS A 15 7.80 -34.16 -37.10
C HIS A 15 8.87 -33.08 -36.98
N GLY A 16 8.69 -32.22 -35.97
CA GLY A 16 9.70 -31.33 -35.43
C GLY A 16 9.39 -31.16 -33.96
N HIS A 17 10.36 -31.38 -33.08
CA HIS A 17 10.21 -31.23 -31.63
C HIS A 17 9.72 -29.84 -31.28
N THR A 18 8.51 -29.74 -30.76
CA THR A 18 7.96 -28.51 -30.20
C THR A 18 7.77 -28.68 -28.71
N ALA A 19 8.32 -27.76 -27.95
CA ALA A 19 8.04 -27.61 -26.51
C ALA A 19 6.52 -27.48 -26.27
N LYS A 20 6.00 -28.29 -25.35
CA LYS A 20 4.57 -28.34 -25.04
C LYS A 20 4.22 -27.16 -24.15
N GLY A 21 3.67 -26.09 -24.72
CA GLY A 21 2.92 -25.10 -23.96
C GLY A 21 1.55 -25.66 -23.54
N LYS A 22 1.19 -25.59 -22.27
CA LYS A 22 -0.14 -25.94 -21.78
C LYS A 22 -1.03 -24.70 -21.82
N TYR A 23 -2.12 -24.78 -22.56
CA TYR A 23 -3.16 -23.74 -22.57
C TYR A 23 -4.26 -24.10 -21.58
N TYR A 24 -4.65 -23.17 -20.72
CA TYR A 24 -5.82 -23.28 -19.88
C TYR A 24 -6.84 -22.21 -20.29
N LEU A 25 -8.03 -22.64 -20.73
CA LEU A 25 -9.12 -21.77 -21.06
C LEU A 25 -10.03 -21.67 -19.82
N VAL A 26 -10.11 -20.50 -19.21
CA VAL A 26 -11.12 -20.21 -18.18
C VAL A 26 -12.10 -19.20 -18.76
N LEU A 27 -13.29 -19.68 -19.09
CA LEU A 27 -14.40 -18.88 -19.58
C LEU A 27 -15.16 -18.25 -18.40
N ALA A 28 -14.77 -17.05 -18.00
CA ALA A 28 -15.65 -16.08 -17.34
C ALA A 28 -14.93 -14.74 -17.20
N THR A 29 -15.12 -13.83 -18.13
CA THR A 29 -14.46 -12.56 -18.39
C THR A 29 -13.33 -12.68 -19.44
N ASN A 30 -13.24 -11.74 -20.38
CA ASN A 30 -12.28 -11.72 -21.48
C ASN A 30 -10.82 -11.53 -21.05
N ILE A 31 -10.33 -12.42 -20.21
CA ILE A 31 -8.96 -12.42 -19.69
C ILE A 31 -8.20 -13.57 -20.32
N TRP A 32 -7.16 -13.25 -21.07
CA TRP A 32 -6.30 -14.24 -21.72
C TRP A 32 -5.01 -14.41 -20.91
N TYR A 33 -4.71 -15.65 -20.51
CA TYR A 33 -3.42 -16.03 -19.94
C TYR A 33 -2.61 -16.72 -21.02
N HIS A 34 -1.45 -16.14 -21.35
CA HIS A 34 -0.46 -16.79 -22.20
C HIS A 34 0.80 -17.06 -21.39
N TYR A 35 1.20 -18.32 -21.31
CA TYR A 35 2.49 -18.71 -20.77
C TYR A 35 3.44 -18.98 -21.95
N ILE A 36 4.38 -18.06 -22.20
CA ILE A 36 5.39 -18.20 -23.25
C ILE A 36 6.76 -18.30 -22.54
N GLY A 37 7.21 -19.52 -22.27
CA GLY A 37 8.44 -19.75 -21.52
C GLY A 37 8.32 -19.37 -20.05
N GLU A 38 9.27 -18.63 -19.51
CA GLU A 38 9.30 -18.16 -18.12
C GLU A 38 8.56 -16.83 -17.88
N LEU A 39 7.95 -16.25 -18.93
CA LEU A 39 7.22 -14.97 -18.84
C LEU A 39 5.72 -15.21 -18.66
N MET A 40 5.16 -14.60 -17.62
CA MET A 40 3.70 -14.52 -17.43
C MET A 40 3.20 -13.22 -18.05
N GLU A 41 2.00 -13.26 -18.61
CA GLU A 41 1.36 -12.10 -19.22
C GLU A 41 -0.08 -11.98 -18.74
N PHE A 42 -0.50 -10.77 -18.37
CA PHE A 42 -1.87 -10.45 -18.00
C PHE A 42 -2.32 -9.17 -18.71
N ASN A 43 -3.38 -9.26 -19.53
CA ASN A 43 -3.87 -8.16 -20.37
C ASN A 43 -2.79 -7.51 -21.28
N GLY A 44 -1.84 -8.28 -21.80
CA GLY A 44 -0.74 -7.76 -22.61
C GLY A 44 0.41 -7.14 -21.81
N VAL A 45 0.36 -7.19 -20.49
CA VAL A 45 1.40 -6.70 -19.58
C VAL A 45 2.24 -7.88 -19.11
N ILE A 46 3.57 -7.77 -19.21
CA ILE A 46 4.49 -8.77 -18.69
C ILE A 46 4.50 -8.73 -17.17
N ILE A 47 4.24 -9.86 -16.53
CA ILE A 47 4.37 -10.04 -15.09
C ILE A 47 5.64 -10.84 -14.82
N GLU A 48 6.59 -10.26 -14.13
CA GLU A 48 7.83 -10.93 -13.80
C GLU A 48 7.62 -12.03 -12.76
N ASP A 49 8.23 -13.20 -12.93
CA ASP A 49 8.24 -14.27 -11.91
C ASP A 49 9.20 -13.88 -10.78
N THR A 50 8.76 -12.97 -9.96
CA THR A 50 9.48 -12.44 -8.80
C THR A 50 8.52 -12.23 -7.63
N TYR A 51 9.01 -11.68 -6.52
CA TYR A 51 8.24 -11.49 -5.30
C TYR A 51 8.64 -10.19 -4.59
N ALA A 52 7.71 -9.62 -3.82
CA ALA A 52 8.01 -8.62 -2.82
C ALA A 52 8.35 -9.27 -1.48
N GLU A 53 9.25 -8.65 -0.72
CA GLU A 53 9.61 -9.10 0.62
C GLU A 53 8.90 -8.27 1.69
N GLY A 54 8.03 -8.94 2.47
CA GLY A 54 7.41 -8.32 3.62
C GLY A 54 8.13 -8.66 4.93
N PHE A 55 7.99 -7.77 5.89
CA PHE A 55 8.56 -7.90 7.23
C PHE A 55 7.53 -7.61 8.32
N PRO A 56 7.71 -8.18 9.53
CA PRO A 56 6.77 -7.97 10.61
C PRO A 56 6.87 -6.55 11.17
N VAL A 57 5.71 -5.93 11.40
CA VAL A 57 5.57 -4.65 12.11
C VAL A 57 4.51 -4.78 13.19
N TRP A 58 4.38 -3.76 14.02
CA TRP A 58 3.22 -3.55 14.87
C TRP A 58 2.35 -2.48 14.24
N ALA A 59 1.05 -2.74 14.15
CA ALA A 59 0.05 -1.85 13.58
C ALA A 59 -0.95 -1.43 14.66
N ALA A 60 -1.04 -0.13 14.92
CA ALA A 60 -2.11 0.47 15.70
C ALA A 60 -3.17 1.03 14.78
N ARG A 61 -4.46 0.75 15.06
CA ARG A 61 -5.58 1.33 14.32
C ARG A 61 -6.25 2.38 15.17
N VAL A 62 -6.36 3.59 14.64
CA VAL A 62 -6.97 4.73 15.30
C VAL A 62 -8.16 5.21 14.47
N ILE A 63 -9.33 5.37 15.09
CA ILE A 63 -10.49 5.99 14.47
C ILE A 63 -10.50 7.45 14.86
N ILE A 64 -10.52 8.34 13.87
CA ILE A 64 -10.57 9.79 14.02
C ILE A 64 -11.93 10.25 13.51
N THR A 65 -12.77 10.81 14.38
CA THR A 65 -14.07 11.38 14.02
C THR A 65 -14.05 12.91 14.11
N ALA A 66 -14.96 13.57 13.41
CA ALA A 66 -15.19 15.01 13.55
C ALA A 66 -16.64 15.35 13.17
N VAL A 67 -17.06 16.59 13.41
CA VAL A 67 -18.42 17.07 13.06
C VAL A 67 -18.73 16.93 11.58
N THR A 68 -17.71 17.04 10.71
CA THR A 68 -17.85 16.80 9.27
C THR A 68 -16.79 15.81 8.77
N LYS A 69 -17.14 15.08 7.70
CA LYS A 69 -16.22 14.19 6.99
C LYS A 69 -14.91 14.90 6.58
N GLU A 70 -15.03 16.15 6.16
CA GLU A 70 -13.88 16.95 5.72
C GLU A 70 -12.90 17.24 6.86
N TRP A 71 -13.36 17.58 8.07
CA TRP A 71 -12.48 17.79 9.22
C TRP A 71 -11.85 16.50 9.72
N ALA A 72 -12.60 15.40 9.72
CA ALA A 72 -12.05 14.09 10.02
C ALA A 72 -10.95 13.70 9.02
N TYR A 73 -11.16 13.97 7.72
CA TYR A 73 -10.16 13.71 6.67
C TYR A 73 -8.90 14.56 6.82
N LYS A 74 -9.04 15.87 7.11
CA LYS A 74 -7.90 16.77 7.35
C LYS A 74 -7.05 16.27 8.53
N ALA A 75 -7.69 15.93 9.65
CA ALA A 75 -6.99 15.41 10.82
C ALA A 75 -6.31 14.07 10.53
N ALA A 76 -6.97 13.16 9.82
CA ALA A 76 -6.39 11.88 9.42
C ALA A 76 -5.20 12.05 8.47
N THR A 77 -5.30 12.96 7.50
CA THR A 77 -4.21 13.27 6.56
C THR A 77 -3.00 13.84 7.29
N GLU A 78 -3.20 14.78 8.22
CA GLU A 78 -2.12 15.35 9.03
C GLU A 78 -1.48 14.28 9.93
N ALA A 79 -2.29 13.46 10.58
CA ALA A 79 -1.81 12.38 11.45
C ALA A 79 -1.04 11.28 10.70
N THR A 80 -1.26 11.12 9.41
CA THR A 80 -0.54 10.17 8.56
C THR A 80 0.62 10.80 7.78
N GLY A 81 0.84 12.10 7.90
CA GLY A 81 1.95 12.82 7.26
C GLY A 81 3.32 12.42 7.81
N PHE A 82 4.40 12.64 7.02
CA PHE A 82 5.79 12.28 7.31
C PHE A 82 5.95 10.84 7.83
N ALA A 83 5.28 9.90 7.17
CA ALA A 83 5.22 8.51 7.58
C ALA A 83 5.20 7.57 6.37
N THR A 84 6.11 7.81 5.42
CA THR A 84 6.14 7.09 4.14
C THR A 84 6.92 5.78 4.21
N SER A 85 8.12 5.81 4.83
CA SER A 85 8.99 4.63 4.95
C SER A 85 9.84 4.72 6.20
N THR A 86 9.92 3.65 6.94
CA THR A 86 10.77 3.51 8.13
C THR A 86 12.28 3.63 7.84
N ILE A 87 12.71 3.67 6.57
CA ILE A 87 14.09 4.00 6.21
C ILE A 87 14.43 5.45 6.59
N GLY A 88 13.50 6.38 6.41
CA GLY A 88 13.71 7.82 6.65
C GLY A 88 12.68 8.47 7.56
N CYS A 89 11.60 7.78 7.90
CA CYS A 89 10.51 8.26 8.75
C CYS A 89 10.43 7.42 10.04
N PRO A 90 9.82 7.95 11.09
CA PRO A 90 9.70 7.22 12.36
C PRO A 90 8.72 6.06 12.32
N CYS A 91 7.76 6.09 11.39
CA CYS A 91 6.79 5.02 11.13
C CYS A 91 6.32 5.07 9.67
N GLU A 92 5.52 4.09 9.29
CA GLU A 92 4.68 4.11 8.09
C GLU A 92 3.24 4.29 8.55
N ALA A 93 2.49 5.24 7.96
CA ALA A 93 1.11 5.47 8.32
C ALA A 93 0.27 5.91 7.11
N GLY A 94 -1.00 5.54 7.12
CA GLY A 94 -1.92 5.87 6.05
C GLY A 94 -3.37 5.83 6.50
N ILE A 95 -4.22 6.47 5.70
CA ILE A 95 -5.68 6.36 5.86
C ILE A 95 -6.09 5.01 5.30
N GLU A 96 -6.76 4.21 6.15
CA GLU A 96 -7.26 2.90 5.76
C GLU A 96 -8.61 3.03 5.03
N LYS A 97 -9.57 3.69 5.67
CA LYS A 97 -10.92 3.87 5.09
C LYS A 97 -11.73 4.97 5.77
N PHE A 98 -12.77 5.39 5.07
CA PHE A 98 -13.85 6.20 5.63
C PHE A 98 -14.78 5.34 6.50
N ILE A 99 -15.22 5.88 7.64
CA ILE A 99 -16.19 5.25 8.53
C ILE A 99 -17.44 6.16 8.60
N PRO A 100 -18.60 5.66 8.18
CA PRO A 100 -19.84 6.42 8.27
C PRO A 100 -20.25 6.65 9.74
N ALA A 101 -20.98 7.73 10.00
CA ALA A 101 -21.41 8.12 11.34
C ALA A 101 -22.17 7.02 12.10
N SER A 102 -22.88 6.14 11.39
CA SER A 102 -23.61 5.02 11.99
C SER A 102 -22.72 3.91 12.57
N GLU A 103 -21.44 3.92 12.23
CA GLU A 103 -20.46 2.91 12.64
C GLU A 103 -19.41 3.44 13.62
N THR A 104 -19.50 4.72 13.99
CA THR A 104 -18.60 5.34 14.96
C THR A 104 -19.25 5.47 16.35
N PRO A 105 -18.46 5.42 17.44
CA PRO A 105 -19.01 5.48 18.80
C PRO A 105 -19.78 6.75 19.13
N ASP A 106 -19.40 7.87 18.49
CA ASP A 106 -19.99 9.19 18.74
C ASP A 106 -20.99 9.66 17.67
N ASN A 107 -21.36 8.74 16.74
CA ASN A 107 -22.26 9.02 15.63
C ASN A 107 -21.84 10.20 14.75
N ARG A 108 -20.51 10.39 14.56
CA ARG A 108 -19.93 11.39 13.66
C ARG A 108 -19.10 10.69 12.56
N PRO A 109 -19.04 11.27 11.34
CA PRO A 109 -18.22 10.69 10.29
C PRO A 109 -16.75 10.64 10.70
N GLY A 110 -16.04 9.59 10.31
CA GLY A 110 -14.67 9.38 10.71
C GLY A 110 -13.82 8.74 9.64
N TYR A 111 -12.53 8.62 9.93
CA TYR A 111 -11.58 7.84 9.17
C TYR A 111 -10.78 6.92 10.09
N SER A 112 -10.55 5.72 9.63
CA SER A 112 -9.57 4.81 10.22
C SER A 112 -8.21 5.09 9.62
N ILE A 113 -7.19 5.17 10.48
CA ILE A 113 -5.78 5.20 10.07
C ILE A 113 -5.04 4.02 10.68
N LEU A 114 -4.03 3.52 9.98
CA LEU A 114 -3.05 2.58 10.53
C LEU A 114 -1.72 3.29 10.75
N ILE A 115 -1.06 2.97 11.86
CA ILE A 115 0.29 3.43 12.22
C ILE A 115 1.14 2.19 12.40
N CYS A 116 2.13 1.99 11.52
CA CYS A 116 2.93 0.78 11.41
C CYS A 116 4.40 1.09 11.72
N CYS A 117 4.98 0.44 12.72
CA CYS A 117 6.40 0.55 13.02
C CYS A 117 6.88 -0.56 13.96
N GLY A 118 8.12 -0.51 14.38
CA GLY A 118 8.65 -1.41 15.41
C GLY A 118 7.98 -1.16 16.77
N LYS A 119 7.74 -2.22 17.55
CA LYS A 119 7.03 -2.17 18.85
C LYS A 119 7.49 -1.04 19.78
N LYS A 120 8.80 -0.77 19.82
CA LYS A 120 9.37 0.23 20.74
C LYS A 120 8.98 1.67 20.39
N ALA A 121 8.79 1.97 19.10
CA ALA A 121 8.43 3.30 18.63
C ALA A 121 6.91 3.53 18.62
N LEU A 122 6.11 2.45 18.59
CA LEU A 122 4.68 2.55 18.30
C LEU A 122 3.93 3.45 19.29
N LYS A 123 4.21 3.32 20.58
CA LYS A 123 3.56 4.17 21.60
C LYS A 123 3.83 5.66 21.38
N GLU A 124 5.07 6.01 21.12
CA GLU A 124 5.47 7.40 20.84
C GLU A 124 4.78 7.91 19.58
N GLN A 125 4.80 7.12 18.50
CA GLN A 125 4.17 7.49 17.24
C GLN A 125 2.66 7.64 17.31
N VAL A 126 1.97 6.80 18.06
CA VAL A 126 0.53 6.95 18.31
C VAL A 126 0.26 8.23 19.12
N LEU A 127 1.01 8.44 20.22
CA LEU A 127 0.84 9.61 21.08
C LEU A 127 1.08 10.91 20.32
N GLU A 128 2.21 11.06 19.64
CA GLU A 128 2.57 12.27 18.89
C GLU A 128 1.52 12.61 17.83
N ARG A 129 1.05 11.63 17.08
CA ARG A 129 0.04 11.85 16.02
C ARG A 129 -1.30 12.23 16.58
N VAL A 130 -1.73 11.62 17.67
CA VAL A 130 -2.99 11.96 18.33
C VAL A 130 -2.90 13.34 18.99
N SER A 131 -1.81 13.65 19.70
CA SER A 131 -1.67 14.92 20.42
C SER A 131 -1.40 16.12 19.50
N GLU A 132 -0.52 15.95 18.51
CA GLU A 132 -0.06 17.09 17.71
C GLU A 132 -0.88 17.30 16.44
N CYS A 133 -1.50 16.25 15.89
CA CYS A 133 -2.24 16.36 14.66
C CYS A 133 -3.77 16.29 14.86
N VAL A 134 -4.27 15.43 15.79
CA VAL A 134 -5.71 15.22 15.94
C VAL A 134 -6.30 16.12 17.01
N LEU A 135 -5.71 16.21 18.20
CA LEU A 135 -6.17 17.11 19.29
C LEU A 135 -6.20 18.57 18.83
N THR A 136 -5.28 18.97 17.99
CA THR A 136 -5.17 20.34 17.47
C THR A 136 -6.18 20.66 16.37
N ALA A 137 -6.77 19.64 15.75
CA ALA A 137 -7.76 19.81 14.71
C ALA A 137 -9.17 20.08 15.29
N PRO A 138 -9.96 20.99 14.67
CA PRO A 138 -11.28 21.33 15.16
C PRO A 138 -12.25 20.15 15.23
N THR A 139 -12.97 20.03 16.35
CA THR A 139 -14.11 19.12 16.56
C THR A 139 -13.77 17.61 16.54
N THR A 140 -12.53 17.24 16.58
CA THR A 140 -12.10 15.84 16.48
C THR A 140 -12.35 15.05 17.78
N ALA A 141 -12.44 13.73 17.62
CA ALA A 141 -12.32 12.75 18.72
C ALA A 141 -11.53 11.53 18.22
N VAL A 142 -11.04 10.74 19.18
CA VAL A 142 -10.22 9.55 18.90
C VAL A 142 -10.75 8.34 19.64
N PHE A 143 -10.87 7.22 18.90
CA PHE A 143 -11.28 5.93 19.43
C PHE A 143 -10.32 4.84 18.98
N ASN A 144 -10.29 3.76 19.75
CA ASN A 144 -9.59 2.53 19.37
C ASN A 144 -10.27 1.86 18.16
N GLY A 145 -9.50 1.48 17.17
CA GLY A 145 -10.01 0.84 15.94
C GLY A 145 -9.85 -0.69 15.92
N HIS A 146 -9.13 -1.28 16.87
CA HIS A 146 -8.95 -2.73 16.95
C HIS A 146 -9.89 -3.35 17.98
N ALA A 147 -10.56 -4.44 17.57
CA ALA A 147 -11.26 -5.33 18.47
C ALA A 147 -10.38 -6.55 18.75
N GLY A 148 -9.87 -6.68 19.96
CA GLY A 148 -8.99 -7.79 20.35
C GLY A 148 -7.51 -7.45 20.08
N GLU A 149 -6.90 -6.80 21.03
CA GLU A 149 -5.54 -6.30 20.95
C GLU A 149 -4.52 -7.33 21.46
N GLU A 150 -3.42 -7.51 20.74
CA GLU A 150 -2.25 -8.21 21.23
C GLU A 150 -1.41 -7.31 22.14
N GLU A 151 -1.53 -6.00 22.01
CA GLU A 151 -0.87 -5.00 22.81
C GLU A 151 -1.81 -3.80 23.03
N ILE A 152 -1.80 -3.23 24.22
CA ILE A 152 -2.56 -2.03 24.57
C ILE A 152 -1.58 -0.88 24.78
N ILE A 153 -1.85 0.22 24.11
CA ILE A 153 -1.03 1.44 24.14
C ILE A 153 -1.78 2.50 24.94
N PRO A 154 -1.41 2.76 26.20
CA PRO A 154 -1.98 3.86 26.97
C PRO A 154 -1.36 5.17 26.47
N ILE A 155 -2.16 6.03 25.86
CA ILE A 155 -1.70 7.32 25.34
C ILE A 155 -1.66 8.42 26.40
N LYS A 156 -2.42 8.27 27.53
CA LYS A 156 -2.40 9.19 28.69
C LYS A 156 -2.55 10.67 28.34
N LEU A 157 -3.22 10.96 27.26
CA LEU A 157 -3.41 12.33 26.76
C LEU A 157 -4.29 13.17 27.68
N HIS A 158 -5.10 12.53 28.53
CA HIS A 158 -5.98 13.22 29.48
C HIS A 158 -5.25 14.20 30.39
N PHE A 159 -3.95 13.98 30.69
CA PHE A 159 -3.15 14.92 31.47
C PHE A 159 -3.05 16.33 30.86
N PHE A 160 -3.26 16.46 29.54
CA PHE A 160 -3.36 17.77 28.88
C PHE A 160 -4.49 18.62 29.45
N GLY A 161 -5.52 18.01 30.05
CA GLY A 161 -6.65 18.70 30.70
C GLY A 161 -6.32 19.39 32.01
N ASP A 162 -5.10 19.24 32.58
CA ASP A 162 -4.59 19.89 33.78
C ASP A 162 -5.56 19.78 35.00
N LYS A 163 -6.17 18.61 35.18
CA LYS A 163 -7.19 18.23 36.16
C LYS A 163 -8.61 18.82 35.92
N PHE A 164 -8.84 19.40 34.75
CA PHE A 164 -10.18 19.76 34.29
C PHE A 164 -10.82 18.69 33.44
N GLU A 165 -10.06 17.65 33.02
CA GLU A 165 -10.57 16.51 32.28
C GLU A 165 -11.58 15.70 33.09
N LYS A 166 -12.50 15.03 32.41
CA LYS A 166 -13.54 14.20 33.01
C LYS A 166 -13.66 12.86 32.30
N LYS A 167 -13.95 11.80 33.05
CA LYS A 167 -14.37 10.54 32.46
C LYS A 167 -15.78 10.67 31.92
N VAL A 168 -15.99 10.19 30.72
CA VAL A 168 -17.28 10.20 30.03
C VAL A 168 -17.48 8.85 29.34
N GLU A 169 -18.74 8.51 29.09
CA GLU A 169 -19.08 7.34 28.27
C GLU A 169 -19.64 7.82 26.93
N VAL A 170 -19.09 7.30 25.84
CA VAL A 170 -19.50 7.63 24.49
C VAL A 170 -19.74 6.34 23.72
N GLY A 171 -20.96 6.08 23.27
CA GLY A 171 -21.30 4.84 22.57
C GLY A 171 -21.04 3.55 23.37
N GLY A 172 -21.09 3.63 24.72
CA GLY A 172 -20.75 2.51 25.59
C GLY A 172 -19.25 2.35 25.88
N ILE A 173 -18.40 3.24 25.34
CA ILE A 173 -16.94 3.22 25.52
C ILE A 173 -16.54 4.25 26.57
N GLN A 174 -15.65 3.86 27.49
CA GLN A 174 -15.08 4.76 28.48
C GLN A 174 -14.02 5.65 27.85
N CYS A 175 -14.25 6.96 27.87
CA CYS A 175 -13.38 7.96 27.28
C CYS A 175 -13.01 9.04 28.31
N TRP A 176 -12.06 9.88 27.95
CA TRP A 176 -11.80 11.15 28.58
C TRP A 176 -12.37 12.30 27.75
N SER A 177 -13.04 13.26 28.41
CA SER A 177 -13.33 14.55 27.83
C SER A 177 -12.31 15.53 28.35
N ILE A 178 -11.51 16.08 27.46
CA ILE A 178 -10.42 17.02 27.72
C ILE A 178 -10.88 18.40 27.26
N PRO A 179 -10.97 19.40 28.15
CA PRO A 179 -11.36 20.75 27.75
C PRO A 179 -10.29 21.40 26.88
N ILE A 180 -10.72 21.91 25.75
CA ILE A 180 -9.90 22.65 24.80
C ILE A 180 -10.58 23.95 24.39
N MET A 181 -9.88 24.88 23.72
CA MET A 181 -10.49 26.16 23.31
C MET A 181 -11.70 25.98 22.39
N GLY A 182 -11.72 24.92 21.57
CA GLY A 182 -12.82 24.63 20.64
C GLY A 182 -14.00 23.85 21.25
N GLY A 183 -13.95 23.52 22.55
CA GLY A 183 -14.94 22.70 23.25
C GLY A 183 -14.29 21.57 24.04
N ASP A 184 -14.76 20.36 23.85
CA ASP A 184 -14.21 19.17 24.49
C ASP A 184 -13.59 18.24 23.43
N PHE A 185 -12.37 17.75 23.67
CA PHE A 185 -11.76 16.69 22.92
C PHE A 185 -12.03 15.34 23.60
N ILE A 186 -12.67 14.44 22.88
CA ILE A 186 -12.99 13.10 23.39
C ILE A 186 -11.92 12.13 22.92
N VAL A 187 -11.39 11.36 23.86
CA VAL A 187 -10.36 10.36 23.55
C VAL A 187 -10.53 9.09 24.36
N GLU A 188 -10.51 7.96 23.69
CA GLU A 188 -10.30 6.65 24.32
C GLU A 188 -8.82 6.53 24.71
N GLU A 189 -8.55 6.24 25.97
CA GLU A 189 -7.17 6.31 26.49
C GLU A 189 -6.28 5.17 26.01
N GLU A 190 -6.87 4.04 25.66
CA GLU A 190 -6.16 2.83 25.30
C GLU A 190 -6.37 2.50 23.82
N ILE A 191 -5.28 2.54 23.05
CA ILE A 191 -5.30 2.18 21.63
C ILE A 191 -4.70 0.78 21.48
N GLY A 192 -5.44 -0.11 20.83
CA GLY A 192 -5.01 -1.46 20.55
C GLY A 192 -4.02 -1.53 19.39
N ALA A 193 -3.10 -2.48 19.48
CA ALA A 193 -2.16 -2.80 18.41
C ALA A 193 -2.00 -4.30 18.24
N ILE A 194 -1.77 -4.71 17.01
CA ILE A 194 -1.57 -6.10 16.60
C ILE A 194 -0.28 -6.23 15.80
N LYS A 195 0.17 -7.48 15.61
CA LYS A 195 1.23 -7.77 14.65
C LYS A 195 0.67 -7.67 13.24
N GLY A 196 1.28 -6.83 12.45
CA GLY A 196 0.99 -6.61 11.05
C GLY A 196 2.18 -6.96 10.16
N VAL A 197 2.02 -6.69 8.87
CA VAL A 197 3.01 -6.95 7.83
C VAL A 197 3.20 -5.69 6.99
N ALA A 198 4.45 -5.27 6.82
CA ALA A 198 4.83 -4.19 5.93
C ALA A 198 5.70 -4.69 4.77
N GLY A 199 5.83 -3.89 3.72
CA GLY A 199 6.74 -4.14 2.60
C GLY A 199 6.14 -4.91 1.44
N GLY A 200 4.83 -5.15 1.39
CA GLY A 200 4.18 -5.52 0.14
C GLY A 200 4.51 -4.45 -0.92
N ASN A 201 4.99 -4.84 -2.11
CA ASN A 201 5.29 -3.85 -3.13
C ASN A 201 5.21 -4.42 -4.55
N PHE A 202 4.96 -3.55 -5.51
CA PHE A 202 5.17 -3.83 -6.92
C PHE A 202 5.50 -2.54 -7.68
N LEU A 203 6.25 -2.70 -8.77
CA LEU A 203 6.66 -1.60 -9.62
C LEU A 203 5.93 -1.68 -10.96
N ILE A 204 5.41 -0.56 -11.41
CA ILE A 204 4.65 -0.38 -12.65
C ILE A 204 5.55 0.33 -13.66
N LEU A 205 5.93 -0.37 -14.72
CA LEU A 205 6.79 0.15 -15.77
C LEU A 205 5.93 0.56 -16.97
N GLY A 206 5.90 1.85 -17.28
CA GLY A 206 5.08 2.42 -18.36
C GLY A 206 5.88 2.98 -19.53
N ASP A 207 5.26 2.98 -20.71
CA ASP A 207 5.80 3.57 -21.95
C ASP A 207 5.83 5.11 -21.92
N SER A 208 5.12 5.69 -20.96
CA SER A 208 5.09 7.12 -20.69
C SER A 208 4.90 7.39 -19.21
N GLN A 209 5.24 8.60 -18.75
CA GLN A 209 4.99 9.01 -17.38
C GLN A 209 3.49 8.98 -17.04
N MET A 210 2.66 9.37 -18.02
CA MET A 210 1.21 9.43 -17.81
C MET A 210 0.58 8.04 -17.68
N SER A 211 0.93 7.09 -18.56
CA SER A 211 0.42 5.72 -18.47
C SER A 211 0.81 5.04 -17.17
N ALA A 212 2.06 5.21 -16.73
CA ALA A 212 2.52 4.67 -15.45
C ALA A 212 1.80 5.31 -14.25
N LEU A 213 1.55 6.65 -14.28
CA LEU A 213 0.84 7.33 -13.19
C LEU A 213 -0.63 6.91 -13.12
N ILE A 214 -1.35 6.91 -14.24
CA ILE A 214 -2.76 6.46 -14.28
C ILE A 214 -2.88 5.02 -13.77
N ALA A 215 -1.92 4.16 -14.14
CA ALA A 215 -1.91 2.79 -13.67
C ALA A 215 -1.64 2.69 -12.16
N ALA A 216 -0.76 3.54 -11.62
CA ALA A 216 -0.48 3.61 -10.20
C ALA A 216 -1.71 4.12 -9.41
N GLU A 217 -2.39 5.16 -9.89
CA GLU A 217 -3.62 5.66 -9.30
C GLU A 217 -4.74 4.60 -9.32
N ALA A 218 -4.94 3.93 -10.46
CA ALA A 218 -5.91 2.84 -10.56
C ALA A 218 -5.60 1.67 -9.61
N ALA A 219 -4.31 1.38 -9.40
CA ALA A 219 -3.87 0.39 -8.42
C ALA A 219 -4.20 0.80 -6.99
N VAL A 220 -3.90 2.06 -6.62
CA VAL A 220 -4.21 2.61 -5.28
C VAL A 220 -5.71 2.59 -5.02
N ASP A 221 -6.53 3.01 -5.99
CA ASP A 221 -7.99 2.98 -5.87
C ASP A 221 -8.51 1.55 -5.62
N ALA A 222 -7.96 0.57 -6.33
CA ALA A 222 -8.35 -0.84 -6.14
C ALA A 222 -7.86 -1.40 -4.78
N ILE A 223 -6.71 -0.98 -4.29
CA ILE A 223 -6.16 -1.36 -2.98
C ILE A 223 -7.01 -0.75 -1.85
N ALA A 224 -7.51 0.47 -2.02
CA ALA A 224 -8.35 1.15 -1.02
C ALA A 224 -9.68 0.43 -0.73
N GLU A 225 -10.12 -0.48 -1.61
CA GLU A 225 -11.30 -1.33 -1.39
C GLU A 225 -10.97 -2.58 -0.54
N VAL A 226 -9.70 -2.81 -0.20
CA VAL A 226 -9.27 -3.96 0.62
C VAL A 226 -9.14 -3.52 2.07
N ASP A 227 -9.91 -4.14 2.95
CA ASP A 227 -9.86 -3.85 4.39
C ASP A 227 -8.49 -4.21 5.01
N GLY A 228 -8.03 -3.39 5.93
CA GLY A 228 -6.87 -3.69 6.75
C GLY A 228 -5.53 -3.39 6.08
N VAL A 229 -5.49 -2.56 5.05
CA VAL A 229 -4.26 -2.16 4.37
C VAL A 229 -4.16 -0.65 4.20
N ILE A 230 -2.94 -0.17 4.04
CA ILE A 230 -2.62 1.21 3.68
C ILE A 230 -1.53 1.25 2.61
N THR A 231 -1.49 2.35 1.88
CA THR A 231 -0.41 2.74 0.98
C THR A 231 0.22 4.02 1.52
N PRO A 232 1.33 3.94 2.31
CA PRO A 232 1.78 5.05 3.17
C PRO A 232 2.44 6.22 2.44
N PHE A 233 2.68 6.12 1.14
CA PHE A 233 3.30 7.21 0.36
C PHE A 233 2.27 8.26 -0.10
N PRO A 234 2.72 9.47 -0.51
CA PRO A 234 1.80 10.51 -0.99
C PRO A 234 0.92 10.04 -2.14
N GLY A 235 -0.40 10.08 -1.95
CA GLY A 235 -1.35 9.53 -2.91
C GLY A 235 -1.22 8.01 -3.13
N GLY A 236 -0.53 7.30 -2.22
CA GLY A 236 -0.26 5.87 -2.33
C GLY A 236 0.86 5.49 -3.32
N VAL A 237 1.51 6.47 -3.97
CA VAL A 237 2.45 6.22 -5.07
C VAL A 237 3.86 6.65 -4.72
N VAL A 238 4.84 5.76 -4.95
CA VAL A 238 6.26 6.04 -4.77
C VAL A 238 6.87 6.45 -6.11
N SER A 239 7.38 7.67 -6.18
CA SER A 239 8.07 8.18 -7.36
C SER A 239 9.60 8.12 -7.25
N SER A 240 10.14 8.07 -6.03
CA SER A 240 11.59 8.16 -5.78
C SER A 240 12.35 6.88 -6.14
N GLY A 241 11.74 5.72 -5.95
CA GLY A 241 12.36 4.42 -6.21
C GLY A 241 13.71 4.26 -5.50
N SER A 242 13.80 4.63 -4.21
CA SER A 242 15.06 4.57 -3.49
C SER A 242 15.48 3.13 -3.17
N LYS A 243 16.80 2.91 -3.12
CA LYS A 243 17.43 1.71 -2.56
C LYS A 243 18.17 2.03 -1.26
N VAL A 244 18.39 1.04 -0.44
CA VAL A 244 19.21 1.17 0.77
C VAL A 244 20.68 1.42 0.41
N GLY A 245 21.30 2.38 1.05
CA GLY A 245 22.70 2.76 0.84
C GLY A 245 22.94 3.57 -0.45
N SER A 246 24.19 3.68 -0.84
CA SER A 246 24.64 4.38 -2.05
C SER A 246 25.91 3.75 -2.60
N LEU A 247 26.03 3.72 -3.92
CA LEU A 247 27.26 3.25 -4.59
C LEU A 247 28.43 4.18 -4.36
N ASN A 248 28.20 5.49 -4.33
CA ASN A 248 29.26 6.50 -4.35
C ASN A 248 29.37 7.32 -3.04
N TYR A 249 28.28 7.45 -2.30
CA TYR A 249 28.19 8.31 -1.12
C TYR A 249 27.93 7.48 0.14
N LYS A 250 29.00 7.03 0.79
CA LYS A 250 28.92 6.11 1.96
C LYS A 250 28.11 6.65 3.15
N PHE A 251 27.90 7.96 3.22
CA PHE A 251 27.12 8.62 4.26
C PHE A 251 25.60 8.59 4.01
N MET A 252 25.17 8.21 2.80
CA MET A 252 23.76 8.16 2.44
C MET A 252 23.13 6.82 2.87
N GLY A 253 22.08 6.89 3.69
CA GLY A 253 21.29 5.73 4.09
C GLY A 253 20.41 5.17 2.97
N ALA A 254 20.02 6.03 2.01
CA ALA A 254 19.25 5.65 0.82
C ALA A 254 19.68 6.49 -0.38
N SER A 255 19.52 5.97 -1.59
CA SER A 255 19.84 6.67 -2.83
C SER A 255 18.95 6.19 -3.98
N THR A 256 19.10 6.84 -5.14
CA THR A 256 18.44 6.46 -6.39
C THR A 256 18.61 4.96 -6.65
N ASN A 257 17.51 4.29 -6.96
CA ASN A 257 17.52 2.91 -7.42
C ASN A 257 17.79 2.90 -8.93
N GLU A 258 19.07 2.89 -9.31
CA GLU A 258 19.53 3.02 -10.69
C GLU A 258 19.00 1.94 -11.61
N LYS A 259 18.69 0.76 -11.07
CA LYS A 259 18.12 -0.36 -11.85
C LYS A 259 16.77 -0.02 -12.46
N PHE A 260 16.01 0.86 -11.79
CA PHE A 260 14.64 1.23 -12.14
C PHE A 260 14.48 2.69 -12.60
N CYS A 261 15.59 3.39 -12.93
CA CYS A 261 15.54 4.78 -13.40
C CYS A 261 15.71 4.87 -14.92
N PRO A 262 14.61 5.06 -15.68
CA PRO A 262 14.68 5.10 -17.15
C PRO A 262 15.62 6.18 -17.70
N SER A 263 15.67 7.35 -17.06
CA SER A 263 16.49 8.50 -17.51
C SER A 263 17.99 8.27 -17.48
N ILE A 264 18.47 7.29 -16.72
CA ILE A 264 19.89 6.95 -16.61
C ILE A 264 20.21 5.55 -17.13
N ARG A 265 19.27 4.88 -17.79
CA ARG A 265 19.42 3.51 -18.31
C ARG A 265 20.71 3.29 -19.08
N GLU A 266 21.03 4.18 -20.03
CA GLU A 266 22.24 4.11 -20.85
C GLU A 266 23.51 4.26 -20.01
N ALA A 267 23.52 5.24 -19.10
CA ALA A 267 24.66 5.46 -18.19
C ALA A 267 24.89 4.29 -17.22
N VAL A 268 23.83 3.59 -16.82
CA VAL A 268 23.91 2.36 -16.00
C VAL A 268 24.61 1.25 -16.80
N ILE A 269 24.18 1.04 -18.05
CA ILE A 269 24.76 0.04 -18.96
C ILE A 269 26.23 0.35 -19.26
N GLU A 270 26.56 1.60 -19.58
CA GLU A 270 27.93 2.05 -19.84
C GLU A 270 28.88 1.81 -18.67
N LYS A 271 28.37 1.88 -17.44
CA LYS A 271 29.12 1.56 -16.21
C LYS A 271 29.22 0.06 -15.92
N GLY A 272 28.66 -0.81 -16.77
CA GLY A 272 28.64 -2.25 -16.58
C GLY A 272 27.72 -2.70 -15.43
N LEU A 273 26.74 -1.86 -15.06
CA LEU A 273 25.73 -2.17 -14.06
C LEU A 273 24.49 -2.76 -14.73
N GLU A 274 23.71 -3.51 -13.97
CA GLU A 274 22.45 -4.10 -14.44
C GLU A 274 21.33 -3.06 -14.43
N THR A 275 20.44 -3.13 -15.41
CA THR A 275 19.18 -2.38 -15.47
C THR A 275 18.00 -3.33 -15.63
N GLU A 276 16.92 -3.05 -14.94
CA GLU A 276 15.63 -3.76 -15.01
C GLU A 276 14.63 -3.07 -15.96
N ILE A 277 15.08 -2.01 -16.64
CA ILE A 277 14.26 -1.21 -17.55
C ILE A 277 14.30 -1.79 -18.96
N PRO A 278 13.19 -2.37 -19.47
CA PRO A 278 13.07 -2.75 -20.87
C PRO A 278 13.17 -1.55 -21.81
N GLU A 279 13.48 -1.80 -23.07
CA GLU A 279 13.41 -0.79 -24.10
C GLU A 279 11.97 -0.26 -24.24
N GLY A 280 11.81 1.06 -24.42
CA GLY A 280 10.52 1.71 -24.54
C GLY A 280 9.88 2.16 -23.21
N VAL A 281 10.34 1.68 -22.07
CA VAL A 281 9.88 2.16 -20.76
C VAL A 281 10.45 3.55 -20.47
N LYS A 282 9.58 4.49 -20.06
CA LYS A 282 9.94 5.88 -19.78
C LYS A 282 9.67 6.34 -18.36
N ALA A 283 8.86 5.58 -17.61
CA ALA A 283 8.57 5.87 -16.21
C ALA A 283 8.34 4.60 -15.42
N VAL A 284 8.69 4.64 -14.13
CA VAL A 284 8.41 3.59 -13.15
C VAL A 284 7.82 4.24 -11.91
N TYR A 285 6.69 3.72 -11.44
CA TYR A 285 6.14 4.02 -10.13
C TYR A 285 6.02 2.74 -9.31
N GLU A 286 6.18 2.90 -8.00
CA GLU A 286 6.07 1.78 -7.06
C GLU A 286 4.85 2.01 -6.17
N ILE A 287 4.19 0.93 -5.80
CA ILE A 287 3.18 0.90 -4.73
C ILE A 287 3.77 0.11 -3.58
N VAL A 288 3.76 0.69 -2.38
CA VAL A 288 4.14 0.03 -1.13
C VAL A 288 2.88 -0.17 -0.29
N ILE A 289 2.74 -1.35 0.29
CA ILE A 289 1.53 -1.78 0.99
C ILE A 289 1.90 -2.32 2.37
N ASP A 290 1.29 -1.76 3.40
CA ASP A 290 1.32 -2.30 4.75
C ASP A 290 -0.08 -2.77 5.15
N GLY A 291 -0.15 -3.80 5.97
CA GLY A 291 -1.44 -4.36 6.36
C GLY A 291 -1.44 -5.02 7.73
N VAL A 292 -2.63 -5.28 8.21
CA VAL A 292 -2.89 -5.95 9.51
C VAL A 292 -2.60 -7.45 9.46
N SER A 293 -2.47 -8.03 8.27
CA SER A 293 -2.16 -9.46 8.08
C SER A 293 -1.50 -9.72 6.71
N GLU A 294 -0.87 -10.88 6.58
CA GLU A 294 -0.30 -11.35 5.32
C GLU A 294 -1.37 -11.50 4.23
N GLU A 295 -2.55 -12.00 4.60
CA GLU A 295 -3.68 -12.20 3.69
C GLU A 295 -4.21 -10.87 3.14
N ALA A 296 -4.30 -9.84 3.99
CA ALA A 296 -4.72 -8.50 3.57
C ALA A 296 -3.73 -7.90 2.56
N VAL A 297 -2.41 -8.00 2.82
CA VAL A 297 -1.38 -7.53 1.87
C VAL A 297 -1.43 -8.30 0.56
N LYS A 298 -1.59 -9.64 0.59
CA LYS A 298 -1.76 -10.46 -0.63
C LYS A 298 -2.97 -10.03 -1.44
N ALA A 299 -4.11 -9.82 -0.79
CA ALA A 299 -5.33 -9.37 -1.46
C ALA A 299 -5.15 -7.98 -2.10
N ALA A 300 -4.50 -7.07 -1.40
CA ALA A 300 -4.19 -5.72 -1.88
C ALA A 300 -3.22 -5.75 -3.08
N MET A 301 -2.15 -6.54 -3.01
CA MET A 301 -1.24 -6.72 -4.14
C MET A 301 -1.97 -7.27 -5.37
N LYS A 302 -2.81 -8.28 -5.18
CA LYS A 302 -3.62 -8.83 -6.27
C LYS A 302 -4.54 -7.78 -6.90
N ALA A 303 -5.30 -7.04 -6.08
CA ALA A 303 -6.19 -5.99 -6.54
C ALA A 303 -5.43 -4.90 -7.33
N GLY A 304 -4.33 -4.41 -6.77
CA GLY A 304 -3.51 -3.36 -7.37
C GLY A 304 -2.85 -3.79 -8.68
N VAL A 305 -2.21 -4.96 -8.72
CA VAL A 305 -1.57 -5.49 -9.95
C VAL A 305 -2.60 -5.67 -11.06
N GLN A 306 -3.75 -6.27 -10.75
CA GLN A 306 -4.80 -6.47 -11.75
C GLN A 306 -5.40 -5.15 -12.27
N ALA A 307 -5.54 -4.14 -11.42
CA ALA A 307 -6.02 -2.82 -11.82
C ALA A 307 -4.98 -2.11 -12.71
N ALA A 308 -3.71 -2.10 -12.33
CA ALA A 308 -2.63 -1.51 -13.12
C ALA A 308 -2.55 -2.12 -14.52
N CYS A 309 -2.67 -3.43 -14.65
CA CYS A 309 -2.60 -4.13 -15.93
C CYS A 309 -3.78 -3.85 -16.89
N ARG A 310 -4.81 -3.13 -16.45
CA ARG A 310 -5.92 -2.71 -17.32
C ARG A 310 -5.65 -1.38 -18.03
N VAL A 311 -4.60 -0.68 -17.63
CA VAL A 311 -4.26 0.64 -18.16
C VAL A 311 -3.36 0.50 -19.39
N PRO A 312 -3.75 1.06 -20.54
CA PRO A 312 -2.91 1.04 -21.74
C PRO A 312 -1.57 1.75 -21.52
N GLY A 313 -0.49 1.17 -22.08
CA GLY A 313 0.86 1.72 -21.95
C GLY A 313 1.65 1.17 -20.76
N VAL A 314 1.06 0.34 -19.91
CA VAL A 314 1.82 -0.46 -18.95
C VAL A 314 2.51 -1.59 -19.71
N VAL A 315 3.81 -1.69 -19.54
CA VAL A 315 4.68 -2.65 -20.27
C VAL A 315 4.98 -3.88 -19.41
N LYS A 316 5.31 -3.64 -18.12
CA LYS A 316 5.77 -4.70 -17.21
C LYS A 316 5.39 -4.35 -15.77
N ILE A 317 5.06 -5.36 -15.00
CA ILE A 317 4.98 -5.30 -13.53
C ILE A 317 6.11 -6.17 -12.96
N THR A 318 6.84 -5.61 -11.98
CA THR A 318 7.84 -6.32 -11.20
C THR A 318 7.71 -5.98 -9.71
N ALA A 319 8.56 -6.53 -8.86
CA ALA A 319 8.56 -6.24 -7.43
C ALA A 319 9.98 -6.06 -6.90
N GLY A 320 10.12 -5.26 -5.84
CA GLY A 320 11.38 -5.09 -5.14
C GLY A 320 11.60 -6.19 -4.11
N ASN A 321 12.77 -6.84 -4.16
CA ASN A 321 13.22 -7.75 -3.12
C ASN A 321 14.71 -7.61 -2.82
N TYR A 322 15.13 -8.18 -1.71
CA TYR A 322 16.51 -8.14 -1.23
C TYR A 322 17.12 -9.54 -1.13
N GLY A 323 16.72 -10.44 -2.04
CA GLY A 323 17.22 -11.82 -2.08
C GLY A 323 16.73 -12.68 -0.92
N GLY A 324 15.60 -12.33 -0.29
CA GLY A 324 15.03 -13.05 0.86
C GLY A 324 15.63 -12.64 2.22
N ASN A 325 16.30 -11.48 2.30
CA ASN A 325 17.01 -11.04 3.51
C ASN A 325 16.27 -9.93 4.30
N LEU A 326 15.21 -9.34 3.74
CA LEU A 326 14.48 -8.25 4.41
C LEU A 326 13.49 -8.79 5.44
N GLY A 327 12.76 -9.85 5.12
CA GLY A 327 11.77 -10.41 6.03
C GLY A 327 11.24 -11.79 5.61
N PRO A 328 10.43 -12.42 6.47
CA PRO A 328 9.97 -13.79 6.26
C PRO A 328 8.83 -13.93 5.25
N PHE A 329 8.11 -12.83 4.93
CA PHE A 329 6.95 -12.88 4.05
C PHE A 329 7.38 -12.73 2.59
N LYS A 330 6.81 -13.55 1.72
CA LYS A 330 7.06 -13.49 0.27
C LYS A 330 5.75 -13.40 -0.48
N PHE A 331 5.60 -12.31 -1.23
CA PHE A 331 4.42 -12.04 -2.05
C PHE A 331 4.78 -12.23 -3.52
N ASN A 332 4.54 -13.43 -4.04
CA ASN A 332 4.87 -13.74 -5.44
C ASN A 332 3.90 -13.03 -6.38
N LEU A 333 4.41 -12.35 -7.40
CA LEU A 333 3.57 -11.67 -8.39
C LEU A 333 2.70 -12.64 -9.19
N LYS A 334 3.12 -13.87 -9.39
CA LYS A 334 2.32 -14.91 -10.05
C LYS A 334 1.02 -15.25 -9.31
N ASP A 335 0.96 -15.00 -7.99
CA ASP A 335 -0.24 -15.23 -7.19
C ASP A 335 -1.24 -14.05 -7.29
N CYS A 336 -0.82 -12.95 -7.95
CA CYS A 336 -1.63 -11.74 -8.15
C CYS A 336 -2.52 -11.80 -9.41
N ILE A 337 -2.34 -12.76 -10.28
CA ILE A 337 -3.05 -12.88 -11.55
C ILE A 337 -3.99 -14.09 -11.59
#